data_9cad9b8e9de349c99c50f09a232bde98
#
_entry.id   9cad9b8e9de349c99c50f09a232bde98
#
_cell.length_a   1.000
_cell.length_b   1.000
_cell.length_c   1.000
_cell.angle_alpha   90.00
_cell.angle_beta   90.00
_cell.angle_gamma   90.00
#
_symmetry.space_group_name_H-M   'P 1'
#
loop_
_entity.id
_entity.type
_entity.pdbx_description
1 polymer ?
#
loop_
_entity_poly.entity_id
_entity_poly.type
_entity_poly.pdbx_seq_one_letter_code
_entity_poly.pdbx_strand_id
1 'polypeptide(L)'
;TVLFVSHNMAAVKSLCKTGVVMKNGGIEYTGDIDSAIKKYLVNRDSKDSGTIKGNISYLKPTLHIDKIMINGTTQSSSVILNGQNHLNVRIEGFTDTDMSYDVMVIIKNDNEMPYATYAPGHYYGNIKHTKAGVFNFDVDIELPKILAKGNLKIDLFIHHPMIEYLMKAENCCSLMSDGFQEGFGRTLEHGQN
;
A
#
# COMPACT_ATOMS: atom_id res chain seq x y z
N THR A 1 21.27 -18.70 -21.34
CA THR A 1 20.05 -17.91 -21.03
C THR A 1 19.62 -18.26 -19.64
N VAL A 2 19.39 -17.24 -18.79
CA VAL A 2 18.88 -17.42 -17.42
C VAL A 2 17.46 -16.84 -17.39
N LEU A 3 16.52 -17.60 -16.82
CA LEU A 3 15.16 -17.13 -16.55
C LEU A 3 15.07 -16.76 -15.06
N PHE A 4 14.73 -15.50 -14.79
CA PHE A 4 14.58 -14.97 -13.44
C PHE A 4 13.11 -14.61 -13.20
N VAL A 5 12.49 -15.23 -12.19
CA VAL A 5 11.10 -14.96 -11.80
C VAL A 5 11.10 -14.39 -10.40
N SER A 6 10.54 -13.20 -10.24
CA SER A 6 10.46 -12.51 -8.96
C SER A 6 9.30 -11.52 -8.94
N HIS A 7 8.80 -11.23 -7.75
CA HIS A 7 7.89 -10.12 -7.48
C HIS A 7 8.64 -8.84 -7.03
N ASN A 8 9.95 -8.92 -6.84
CA ASN A 8 10.79 -7.75 -6.52
C ASN A 8 11.20 -7.04 -7.82
N MET A 9 10.49 -5.99 -8.17
CA MET A 9 10.70 -5.25 -9.42
C MET A 9 12.07 -4.57 -9.49
N ALA A 10 12.64 -4.15 -8.36
CA ALA A 10 13.98 -3.57 -8.33
C ALA A 10 15.04 -4.62 -8.69
N ALA A 11 14.94 -5.85 -8.17
CA ALA A 11 15.83 -6.95 -8.53
C ALA A 11 15.65 -7.34 -10.00
N VAL A 12 14.41 -7.44 -10.48
CA VAL A 12 14.11 -7.74 -11.89
C VAL A 12 14.73 -6.67 -12.80
N LYS A 13 14.57 -5.39 -12.48
CA LYS A 13 15.13 -4.28 -13.26
C LYS A 13 16.66 -4.30 -13.28
N SER A 14 17.30 -4.62 -12.16
CA SER A 14 18.77 -4.64 -12.07
C SER A 14 19.42 -5.82 -12.76
N LEU A 15 18.75 -6.98 -12.83
CA LEU A 15 19.31 -8.25 -13.33
C LEU A 15 18.89 -8.60 -14.75
N CYS A 16 17.75 -8.04 -15.23
CA CYS A 16 17.18 -8.42 -16.51
C CYS A 16 17.20 -7.24 -17.51
N LYS A 17 17.47 -7.55 -18.78
CA LYS A 17 17.34 -6.57 -19.90
C LYS A 17 16.00 -6.69 -20.62
N THR A 18 15.43 -7.88 -20.61
CA THR A 18 14.14 -8.19 -21.25
C THR A 18 13.20 -8.82 -20.24
N GLY A 19 11.91 -8.55 -20.37
CA GLY A 19 10.87 -9.09 -19.52
C GLY A 19 9.73 -9.74 -20.30
N VAL A 20 9.14 -10.75 -19.70
CA VAL A 20 7.92 -11.40 -20.18
C VAL A 20 6.84 -11.22 -19.12
N VAL A 21 5.71 -10.62 -19.48
CA VAL A 21 4.52 -10.52 -18.63
C VAL A 21 3.54 -11.61 -19.01
N MET A 22 3.14 -12.40 -18.02
CA MET A 22 2.15 -13.47 -18.21
C MET A 22 0.83 -13.10 -17.53
N LYS A 23 -0.29 -13.43 -18.19
CA LYS A 23 -1.64 -13.29 -17.64
C LYS A 23 -2.51 -14.47 -18.07
N ASN A 24 -3.23 -15.06 -17.10
CA ASN A 24 -4.13 -16.19 -17.35
C ASN A 24 -3.49 -17.36 -18.14
N GLY A 25 -2.19 -17.64 -17.87
CA GLY A 25 -1.44 -18.70 -18.54
C GLY A 25 -0.88 -18.35 -19.92
N GLY A 26 -1.15 -17.15 -20.44
CA GLY A 26 -0.64 -16.64 -21.72
C GLY A 26 0.40 -15.56 -21.56
N ILE A 27 1.19 -15.33 -22.61
CA ILE A 27 2.13 -14.21 -22.70
C ILE A 27 1.33 -12.96 -23.13
N GLU A 28 1.32 -11.93 -22.30
CA GLU A 28 0.67 -10.66 -22.58
C GLU A 28 1.64 -9.61 -23.16
N TYR A 29 2.90 -9.68 -22.77
CA TYR A 29 3.93 -8.77 -23.24
C TYR A 29 5.31 -9.44 -23.22
N THR A 30 6.11 -9.10 -24.21
CA THR A 30 7.55 -9.44 -24.26
C THR A 30 8.29 -8.23 -24.82
N GLY A 31 9.34 -7.77 -24.15
CA GLY A 31 10.11 -6.62 -24.59
C GLY A 31 11.13 -6.17 -23.55
N ASP A 32 11.52 -4.89 -23.62
CA ASP A 32 12.45 -4.31 -22.66
C ASP A 32 11.89 -4.35 -21.24
N ILE A 33 12.80 -4.37 -20.26
CA ILE A 33 12.43 -4.62 -18.87
C ILE A 33 11.60 -3.50 -18.26
N ASP A 34 11.85 -2.23 -18.60
CA ASP A 34 11.11 -1.11 -18.05
C ASP A 34 9.64 -1.11 -18.52
N SER A 35 9.43 -1.39 -19.81
CA SER A 35 8.09 -1.55 -20.39
C SER A 35 7.37 -2.78 -19.84
N ALA A 36 8.08 -3.89 -19.62
CA ALA A 36 7.53 -5.10 -19.01
C ALA A 36 7.06 -4.84 -17.57
N ILE A 37 7.90 -4.19 -16.76
CA ILE A 37 7.55 -3.81 -15.38
C ILE A 37 6.35 -2.87 -15.38
N LYS A 38 6.36 -1.83 -16.22
CA LYS A 38 5.24 -0.89 -16.33
C LYS A 38 3.93 -1.60 -16.71
N LYS A 39 3.99 -2.53 -17.69
CA LYS A 39 2.81 -3.30 -18.11
C LYS A 39 2.30 -4.22 -16.99
N TYR A 40 3.21 -4.87 -16.27
CA TYR A 40 2.87 -5.73 -15.13
C TYR A 40 2.20 -4.93 -13.99
N LEU A 41 2.73 -3.74 -13.67
CA LEU A 41 2.17 -2.88 -12.62
C LEU A 41 0.78 -2.35 -13.02
N VAL A 42 0.60 -1.88 -14.26
CA VAL A 42 -0.72 -1.46 -14.78
C VAL A 42 -1.75 -2.59 -14.70
N ASN A 43 -1.35 -3.82 -14.95
CA ASN A 43 -2.26 -4.96 -14.84
C ASN A 43 -2.65 -5.30 -13.39
N ARG A 44 -1.81 -4.99 -12.41
CA ARG A 44 -2.15 -5.08 -10.99
C ARG A 44 -3.12 -3.97 -10.58
N ASP A 45 -2.92 -2.77 -11.14
CA ASP A 45 -3.80 -1.62 -10.89
C ASP A 45 -5.20 -1.77 -11.54
N SER A 46 -5.38 -2.72 -12.47
CA SER A 46 -6.68 -3.00 -13.12
C SER A 46 -7.77 -3.59 -12.20
N LYS A 47 -7.46 -3.80 -10.91
CA LYS A 47 -8.44 -4.04 -9.85
C LYS A 47 -8.91 -2.77 -9.15
N ASP A 48 -8.55 -1.59 -9.67
CA ASP A 48 -9.03 -0.34 -9.09
C ASP A 48 -10.55 -0.24 -9.23
N SER A 49 -11.22 -0.58 -8.14
CA SER A 49 -12.68 -0.46 -8.00
C SER A 49 -13.14 0.99 -7.77
N GLY A 50 -12.23 1.95 -7.89
CA GLY A 50 -12.47 3.35 -7.59
C GLY A 50 -12.54 3.67 -6.09
N THR A 51 -12.55 2.67 -5.23
CA THR A 51 -12.60 2.86 -3.77
C THR A 51 -11.54 2.03 -3.05
N ILE A 52 -11.05 2.54 -1.92
CA ILE A 52 -10.05 1.84 -1.09
C ILE A 52 -10.60 0.48 -0.62
N LYS A 53 -11.85 0.45 -0.15
CA LYS A 53 -12.53 -0.78 0.28
C LYS A 53 -12.64 -1.80 -0.85
N GLY A 54 -12.91 -1.37 -2.07
CA GLY A 54 -13.05 -2.27 -3.22
C GLY A 54 -11.75 -2.95 -3.63
N ASN A 55 -10.60 -2.45 -3.18
CA ASN A 55 -9.28 -3.03 -3.42
C ASN A 55 -8.87 -4.07 -2.36
N ILE A 56 -9.78 -4.47 -1.46
CA ILE A 56 -9.54 -5.57 -0.52
C ILE A 56 -9.37 -6.87 -1.32
N SER A 57 -8.19 -7.49 -1.19
CA SER A 57 -7.85 -8.75 -1.84
C SER A 57 -8.15 -9.98 -0.98
N TYR A 58 -8.18 -9.81 0.34
CA TYR A 58 -8.53 -10.83 1.32
C TYR A 58 -9.28 -10.21 2.51
N LEU A 59 -10.34 -10.85 2.92
CA LEU A 59 -11.11 -10.50 4.11
C LEU A 59 -11.54 -11.79 4.81
N LYS A 60 -11.20 -11.90 6.11
CA LYS A 60 -11.64 -13.03 6.93
C LYS A 60 -13.18 -13.04 7.02
N PRO A 61 -13.86 -14.20 6.91
CA PRO A 61 -15.32 -14.26 6.87
C PRO A 61 -16.03 -13.63 8.10
N THR A 62 -15.36 -13.61 9.25
CA THR A 62 -15.90 -13.03 10.49
C THR A 62 -15.67 -11.53 10.62
N LEU A 63 -14.98 -10.90 9.66
CA LEU A 63 -14.69 -9.48 9.66
C LEU A 63 -15.42 -8.80 8.50
N HIS A 64 -16.18 -7.76 8.81
CA HIS A 64 -16.94 -6.97 7.85
C HIS A 64 -16.41 -5.54 7.86
N ILE A 65 -16.00 -5.04 6.73
CA ILE A 65 -15.52 -3.67 6.56
C ILE A 65 -16.63 -2.84 5.94
N ASP A 66 -17.09 -1.83 6.63
CA ASP A 66 -18.09 -0.89 6.12
C ASP A 66 -17.43 0.20 5.32
N LYS A 67 -16.36 0.79 5.86
CA LYS A 67 -15.71 1.95 5.27
C LYS A 67 -14.22 1.98 5.57
N ILE A 68 -13.42 2.38 4.58
CA ILE A 68 -12.01 2.73 4.75
C ILE A 68 -11.80 4.13 4.19
N MET A 69 -11.18 4.98 4.97
CA MET A 69 -10.81 6.34 4.58
C MET A 69 -9.34 6.58 4.82
N ILE A 70 -8.72 7.27 3.89
CA ILE A 70 -7.36 7.79 4.00
C ILE A 70 -7.43 9.29 3.75
N ASN A 71 -6.98 10.10 4.70
CA ASN A 71 -7.13 11.57 4.69
C ASN A 71 -8.56 12.01 4.36
N GLY A 72 -9.56 11.34 4.94
CA GLY A 72 -10.97 11.66 4.79
C GLY A 72 -11.63 11.21 3.48
N THR A 73 -10.89 10.64 2.52
CA THR A 73 -11.46 10.13 1.27
C THR A 73 -11.58 8.60 1.26
N THR A 74 -12.62 8.09 0.62
CA THR A 74 -12.82 6.66 0.34
C THR A 74 -12.29 6.26 -1.03
N GLN A 75 -11.87 7.23 -1.87
CA GLN A 75 -11.39 6.98 -3.22
C GLN A 75 -9.97 6.40 -3.20
N SER A 76 -9.71 5.46 -4.08
CA SER A 76 -8.39 4.80 -4.22
C SER A 76 -7.38 5.64 -4.99
N SER A 77 -7.84 6.64 -5.73
CA SER A 77 -6.98 7.53 -6.51
C SER A 77 -6.84 8.90 -5.85
N SER A 78 -5.60 9.41 -5.83
CA SER A 78 -5.29 10.81 -5.56
C SER A 78 -5.57 11.32 -4.14
N VAL A 79 -5.07 10.64 -3.13
CA VAL A 79 -4.87 11.29 -1.83
C VAL A 79 -3.69 12.24 -1.95
N ILE A 80 -3.94 13.54 -1.79
CA ILE A 80 -2.89 14.57 -1.87
C ILE A 80 -2.39 14.85 -0.46
N LEU A 81 -1.09 14.76 -0.26
CA LEU A 81 -0.39 15.27 0.93
C LEU A 81 -0.05 16.74 0.69
N ASN A 82 -0.95 17.63 1.07
CA ASN A 82 -0.73 19.07 0.98
C ASN A 82 0.19 19.54 2.12
N GLY A 83 1.50 19.36 1.98
CA GLY A 83 2.48 19.88 2.93
C GLY A 83 2.32 19.40 4.38
N GLN A 84 1.41 18.49 4.64
CA GLN A 84 1.17 17.86 5.93
C GLN A 84 1.88 16.52 5.97
N ASN A 85 2.74 16.34 6.97
CA ASN A 85 3.46 15.09 7.20
C ASN A 85 2.59 14.06 7.95
N HIS A 86 1.28 14.09 7.75
CA HIS A 86 0.36 13.21 8.45
C HIS A 86 -0.52 12.44 7.47
N LEU A 87 -0.68 11.15 7.73
CA LEU A 87 -1.60 10.26 7.05
C LEU A 87 -2.64 9.78 8.04
N ASN A 88 -3.88 10.27 7.92
CA ASN A 88 -5.00 9.75 8.70
C ASN A 88 -5.53 8.49 8.03
N VAL A 89 -5.64 7.40 8.78
CA VAL A 89 -6.25 6.14 8.36
C VAL A 89 -7.40 5.80 9.29
N ARG A 90 -8.60 5.70 8.72
CA ARG A 90 -9.81 5.33 9.45
C ARG A 90 -10.48 4.12 8.82
N ILE A 91 -10.82 3.14 9.66
CA ILE A 91 -11.51 1.91 9.26
C ILE A 91 -12.71 1.73 10.17
N GLU A 92 -13.88 1.58 9.59
CA GLU A 92 -15.14 1.30 10.27
C GLU A 92 -15.65 -0.07 9.83
N GLY A 93 -16.17 -0.83 10.77
CA GLY A 93 -16.67 -2.16 10.46
C GLY A 93 -17.29 -2.89 11.64
N PHE A 94 -17.49 -4.18 11.42
CA PHE A 94 -18.12 -5.09 12.36
C PHE A 94 -17.35 -6.41 12.39
N THR A 95 -17.28 -7.05 13.56
CA THR A 95 -16.70 -8.39 13.71
C THR A 95 -17.66 -9.31 14.43
N ASP A 96 -17.82 -10.55 13.92
CA ASP A 96 -18.70 -11.56 14.48
C ASP A 96 -18.14 -12.17 15.77
N THR A 97 -16.82 -12.06 15.97
CA THR A 97 -16.09 -12.66 17.10
C THR A 97 -15.16 -11.66 17.75
N ASP A 98 -14.80 -11.89 19.01
CA ASP A 98 -13.72 -11.16 19.65
C ASP A 98 -12.45 -11.28 18.79
N MET A 99 -11.75 -10.16 18.57
CA MET A 99 -10.52 -10.17 17.80
C MET A 99 -9.40 -9.38 18.46
N SER A 100 -8.19 -9.89 18.27
CA SER A 100 -6.94 -9.21 18.61
C SER A 100 -6.28 -8.81 17.28
N TYR A 101 -5.91 -7.54 17.13
CA TYR A 101 -5.41 -7.07 15.85
C TYR A 101 -4.44 -5.91 15.98
N ASP A 102 -3.66 -5.76 14.93
CA ASP A 102 -2.88 -4.57 14.61
C ASP A 102 -3.26 -4.10 13.21
N VAL A 103 -3.13 -2.80 12.97
CA VAL A 103 -3.28 -2.24 11.63
C VAL A 103 -1.89 -1.88 11.12
N MET A 104 -1.52 -2.49 10.00
CA MET A 104 -0.25 -2.22 9.35
C MET A 104 -0.51 -1.41 8.08
N VAL A 105 0.19 -0.29 7.96
CA VAL A 105 0.19 0.57 6.78
C VAL A 105 1.60 0.60 6.22
N ILE A 106 1.75 0.21 4.95
CA ILE A 106 3.03 0.27 4.24
C ILE A 106 2.89 1.29 3.12
N ILE A 107 3.79 2.27 3.13
CA ILE A 107 3.90 3.26 2.06
C ILE A 107 5.06 2.84 1.15
N LYS A 108 4.80 2.70 -0.13
CA LYS A 108 5.74 2.22 -1.15
C LYS A 108 5.89 3.24 -2.27
N ASN A 109 7.03 3.19 -2.96
CA ASN A 109 7.20 3.91 -4.22
C ASN A 109 6.63 3.11 -5.41
N ASP A 110 6.69 3.70 -6.62
CA ASP A 110 6.25 3.05 -7.85
C ASP A 110 7.00 1.75 -8.18
N ASN A 111 8.19 1.55 -7.61
CA ASN A 111 8.97 0.32 -7.75
C ASN A 111 8.65 -0.73 -6.68
N GLU A 112 7.55 -0.59 -5.95
CA GLU A 112 7.11 -1.48 -4.86
C GLU A 112 8.08 -1.53 -3.66
N MET A 113 9.01 -0.58 -3.56
CA MET A 113 9.95 -0.50 -2.43
C MET A 113 9.29 0.24 -1.27
N PRO A 114 9.25 -0.36 -0.07
CA PRO A 114 8.68 0.30 1.10
C PRO A 114 9.54 1.51 1.53
N TYR A 115 8.87 2.62 1.76
CA TYR A 115 9.45 3.85 2.31
C TYR A 115 9.26 3.95 3.81
N ALA A 116 8.05 3.61 4.25
CA ALA A 116 7.69 3.68 5.66
C ALA A 116 6.68 2.57 5.98
N THR A 117 6.76 2.06 7.19
CA THR A 117 5.82 1.08 7.72
C THR A 117 5.34 1.52 9.09
N TYR A 118 4.04 1.62 9.25
CA TYR A 118 3.37 1.79 10.53
C TYR A 118 2.78 0.43 10.94
N ALA A 119 3.22 -0.14 12.06
CA ALA A 119 2.72 -1.41 12.57
C ALA A 119 3.04 -1.52 14.09
N PRO A 120 2.34 -0.76 14.95
CA PRO A 120 2.67 -0.65 16.38
C PRO A 120 2.50 -1.97 17.14
N GLY A 121 1.55 -2.81 16.73
CA GLY A 121 1.38 -4.14 17.33
C GLY A 121 2.52 -5.08 16.98
N HIS A 122 3.02 -4.99 15.74
CA HIS A 122 4.14 -5.82 15.30
C HIS A 122 5.48 -5.40 15.93
N TYR A 123 5.76 -4.10 16.01
CA TYR A 123 7.06 -3.60 16.48
C TYR A 123 7.13 -3.38 17.98
N TYR A 124 6.02 -3.00 18.63
CA TYR A 124 5.99 -2.60 20.04
C TYR A 124 5.05 -3.43 20.90
N GLY A 125 4.39 -4.44 20.31
CA GLY A 125 3.41 -5.28 21.03
C GLY A 125 2.08 -4.57 21.34
N ASN A 126 1.81 -3.40 20.76
CA ASN A 126 0.58 -2.63 20.99
C ASN A 126 -0.61 -3.23 20.24
N ILE A 127 -0.95 -4.46 20.57
CA ILE A 127 -2.07 -5.20 19.97
C ILE A 127 -3.39 -4.65 20.52
N LYS A 128 -4.31 -4.31 19.62
CA LYS A 128 -5.66 -3.89 19.96
C LYS A 128 -6.55 -5.10 20.16
N HIS A 129 -7.50 -4.98 21.11
CA HIS A 129 -8.50 -6.00 21.39
C HIS A 129 -9.89 -5.38 21.23
N THR A 130 -10.78 -6.04 20.53
CA THR A 130 -12.18 -5.65 20.43
C THR A 130 -13.10 -6.85 20.64
N LYS A 131 -14.25 -6.59 21.24
CA LYS A 131 -15.33 -7.59 21.38
C LYS A 131 -16.07 -7.71 20.07
N ALA A 132 -16.80 -8.84 19.90
CA ALA A 132 -17.76 -8.98 18.81
C ALA A 132 -18.71 -7.78 18.77
N GLY A 133 -18.92 -7.24 17.58
CA GLY A 133 -19.71 -6.03 17.36
C GLY A 133 -18.99 -5.00 16.48
N VAL A 134 -19.45 -3.75 16.57
CA VAL A 134 -18.90 -2.63 15.80
C VAL A 134 -17.49 -2.29 16.30
N PHE A 135 -16.55 -2.09 15.37
CA PHE A 135 -15.23 -1.56 15.68
C PHE A 135 -14.95 -0.32 14.81
N ASN A 136 -14.14 0.56 15.37
CA ASN A 136 -13.64 1.74 14.69
C ASN A 136 -12.15 1.87 14.99
N PHE A 137 -11.35 1.99 13.94
CA PHE A 137 -9.94 2.28 14.03
C PHE A 137 -9.71 3.66 13.39
N ASP A 138 -9.05 4.54 14.12
CA ASP A 138 -8.69 5.87 13.66
C ASP A 138 -7.28 6.19 14.16
N VAL A 139 -6.38 6.56 13.25
CA VAL A 139 -5.01 6.89 13.58
C VAL A 139 -4.46 7.95 12.64
N ASP A 140 -3.70 8.88 13.22
CA ASP A 140 -2.84 9.79 12.50
C ASP A 140 -1.40 9.27 12.54
N ILE A 141 -0.85 8.99 11.36
CA ILE A 141 0.51 8.49 11.19
C ILE A 141 1.38 9.67 10.77
N GLU A 142 2.36 10.00 11.59
CA GLU A 142 3.39 10.98 11.22
C GLU A 142 4.31 10.37 10.16
N LEU A 143 4.39 11.03 9.01
CA LEU A 143 5.26 10.63 7.91
C LEU A 143 6.63 11.25 8.05
N PRO A 144 7.68 10.63 7.47
CA PRO A 144 9.01 11.23 7.44
C PRO A 144 8.96 12.63 6.85
N LYS A 145 9.64 13.57 7.50
CA LYS A 145 9.69 14.99 7.06
C LYS A 145 10.33 15.17 5.68
N ILE A 146 11.09 14.18 5.22
CA ILE A 146 11.76 14.17 3.91
C ILE A 146 11.03 13.19 3.00
N LEU A 147 9.79 13.51 2.63
CA LEU A 147 9.06 12.73 1.64
C LEU A 147 9.31 13.33 0.26
N ALA A 148 9.88 12.53 -0.66
CA ALA A 148 10.15 13.00 -2.02
C ALA A 148 8.84 13.25 -2.78
N LYS A 149 8.87 14.19 -3.72
CA LYS A 149 7.77 14.42 -4.65
C LYS A 149 7.56 13.18 -5.54
N GLY A 150 6.33 12.77 -5.70
CA GLY A 150 5.96 11.67 -6.59
C GLY A 150 4.75 10.90 -6.12
N ASN A 151 4.44 9.84 -6.86
CA ASN A 151 3.37 8.92 -6.51
C ASN A 151 3.89 7.86 -5.54
N LEU A 152 3.12 7.63 -4.51
CA LEU A 152 3.31 6.58 -3.53
C LEU A 152 2.08 5.67 -3.55
N LYS A 153 2.26 4.42 -3.16
CA LYS A 153 1.19 3.45 -3.02
C LYS A 153 1.06 3.01 -1.58
N ILE A 154 -0.15 2.72 -1.15
CA ILE A 154 -0.44 2.27 0.20
C ILE A 154 -0.91 0.83 0.17
N ASP A 155 -0.27 -0.01 0.99
CA ASP A 155 -0.82 -1.28 1.42
C ASP A 155 -1.43 -1.12 2.81
N LEU A 156 -2.59 -1.71 3.01
CA LEU A 156 -3.31 -1.68 4.27
C LEU A 156 -3.65 -3.11 4.70
N PHE A 157 -3.24 -3.47 5.92
CA PHE A 157 -3.51 -4.78 6.48
C PHE A 157 -4.12 -4.65 7.87
N ILE A 158 -5.08 -5.51 8.17
CA ILE A 158 -5.49 -5.83 9.54
C ILE A 158 -4.98 -7.25 9.81
N HIS A 159 -4.18 -7.43 10.84
CA HIS A 159 -3.58 -8.72 11.13
C HIS A 159 -3.43 -8.95 12.64
N HIS A 160 -3.41 -10.20 13.06
CA HIS A 160 -2.89 -10.58 14.35
C HIS A 160 -1.41 -10.91 14.16
N PRO A 161 -0.47 -10.10 14.70
CA PRO A 161 0.95 -10.27 14.45
C PRO A 161 1.43 -11.70 14.67
N MET A 162 2.19 -12.24 13.71
CA MET A 162 2.75 -13.59 13.69
C MET A 162 1.73 -14.74 13.65
N ILE A 163 0.42 -14.46 13.61
CA ILE A 163 -0.63 -15.48 13.63
C ILE A 163 -1.37 -15.52 12.30
N GLU A 164 -2.09 -14.46 11.95
CA GLU A 164 -2.92 -14.46 10.74
C GLU A 164 -3.18 -13.05 10.20
N TYR A 165 -3.53 -12.98 8.91
CA TYR A 165 -4.14 -11.80 8.35
C TYR A 165 -5.67 -11.87 8.50
N LEU A 166 -6.26 -10.74 8.88
CA LEU A 166 -7.71 -10.57 8.95
C LEU A 166 -8.23 -9.83 7.71
N MET A 167 -7.43 -8.90 7.18
CA MET A 167 -7.70 -8.18 5.93
C MET A 167 -6.39 -7.89 5.20
N LYS A 168 -6.43 -7.96 3.87
CA LYS A 168 -5.34 -7.51 2.99
C LYS A 168 -5.90 -6.60 1.90
N ALA A 169 -5.29 -5.45 1.73
CA ALA A 169 -5.58 -4.52 0.65
C ALA A 169 -4.25 -3.93 0.15
N GLU A 170 -3.64 -4.61 -0.81
CA GLU A 170 -2.37 -4.22 -1.41
C GLU A 170 -2.62 -3.20 -2.54
N ASN A 171 -1.77 -2.15 -2.60
CA ASN A 171 -1.93 -1.05 -3.54
C ASN A 171 -3.35 -0.46 -3.51
N CYS A 172 -3.94 -0.37 -2.31
CA CYS A 172 -5.34 -0.01 -2.15
C CYS A 172 -5.61 1.47 -2.38
N CYS A 173 -4.57 2.29 -2.32
CA CYS A 173 -4.67 3.73 -2.52
C CYS A 173 -3.37 4.29 -3.12
N SER A 174 -3.50 5.25 -4.02
CA SER A 174 -2.40 6.05 -4.53
C SER A 174 -2.34 7.37 -3.77
N LEU A 175 -1.15 7.73 -3.32
CA LEU A 175 -0.85 8.94 -2.57
C LEU A 175 0.07 9.83 -3.40
N MET A 176 -0.33 11.05 -3.66
CA MET A 176 0.52 12.04 -4.34
C MET A 176 1.21 12.90 -3.28
N SER A 177 2.53 12.84 -3.24
CA SER A 177 3.35 13.73 -2.43
C SER A 177 3.84 14.89 -3.28
N ASP A 178 3.60 16.12 -2.81
CA ASP A 178 4.14 17.33 -3.44
C ASP A 178 5.62 17.56 -3.10
N GLY A 179 6.19 16.67 -2.29
CA GLY A 179 7.55 16.80 -1.78
C GLY A 179 7.65 17.84 -0.64
N PHE A 180 8.76 17.78 0.06
CA PHE A 180 9.06 18.75 1.12
C PHE A 180 9.89 19.91 0.53
N GLN A 181 9.44 21.14 0.70
CA GLN A 181 10.25 22.34 0.40
C GLN A 181 11.09 22.66 1.64
N GLU A 182 12.35 22.27 1.66
CA GLU A 182 13.30 22.90 2.59
C GLU A 182 13.69 24.29 2.10
N GLY A 183 14.07 25.15 3.05
CA GLY A 183 14.24 26.59 2.91
C GLY A 183 15.17 27.14 1.81
N PHE A 184 15.56 26.34 0.83
CA PHE A 184 16.28 26.74 -0.37
C PHE A 184 15.48 26.56 -1.67
N GLY A 185 14.17 26.28 -1.58
CA GLY A 185 13.29 26.19 -2.77
C GLY A 185 13.55 24.99 -3.66
N ARG A 186 14.25 23.96 -3.22
CA ARG A 186 14.44 22.70 -3.96
C ARG A 186 13.47 21.64 -3.46
N THR A 187 12.72 21.05 -4.39
CA THR A 187 11.89 19.89 -4.13
C THR A 187 12.69 18.63 -4.46
N LEU A 188 12.76 17.68 -3.54
CA LEU A 188 13.36 16.37 -3.81
C LEU A 188 12.43 15.56 -4.70
N GLU A 189 12.93 15.04 -5.81
CA GLU A 189 12.21 14.11 -6.67
C GLU A 189 12.66 12.67 -6.42
N HIS A 190 11.79 11.70 -6.68
CA HIS A 190 12.11 10.29 -6.57
C HIS A 190 13.32 9.93 -7.46
N GLY A 191 14.40 9.43 -6.84
CA GLY A 191 15.62 9.03 -7.53
C GLY A 191 16.77 10.04 -7.48
N GLN A 192 16.60 11.17 -6.81
CA GLN A 192 17.69 12.10 -6.50
C GLN A 192 18.14 11.86 -5.05
N ASN A 193 19.00 10.85 -4.87
CA ASN A 193 19.86 10.68 -3.68
C ASN A 193 21.31 10.88 -4.09
#